data_7e9331c9be19b7f875305e7b4cf3013d
#
_entry.id   7e9331c9be19b7f875305e7b4cf3013d
#
_cell.length_a   1.000
_cell.length_b   1.000
_cell.length_c   1.000
_cell.angle_alpha   90.00
_cell.angle_beta   90.00
_cell.angle_gamma   90.00
#
_symmetry.space_group_name_H-M   'P 1'
#
loop_
_entity.id
_entity.type
_entity.pdbx_description
1 polymer ?
#
loop_
_entity_poly.entity_id
_entity_poly.type
_entity_poly.pdbx_seq_one_letter_code
_entity_poly.pdbx_strand_id
1 'polypeptide(L)' 'MSIYTENGYANRAEYLDELREEYGDLVDILIGVLPSSEDFDGLVTALEDALDSGEYEDLI' A
#
# COMPACT_ATOMS: atom_id res chain seq x y z
N MET A 1 -2.35 -21.11 0.40
CA MET A 1 -1.50 -20.00 -0.07
C MET A 1 -2.23 -18.68 0.09
N SER A 2 -1.50 -17.65 0.46
CA SER A 2 -2.10 -16.32 0.59
C SER A 2 -1.83 -15.51 -0.68
N ILE A 3 -2.59 -14.44 -0.86
CA ILE A 3 -2.39 -13.53 -1.99
C ILE A 3 -0.98 -12.90 -1.93
N TYR A 4 -0.40 -12.77 -0.74
CA TYR A 4 0.93 -12.20 -0.59
C TYR A 4 2.01 -13.11 -1.17
N THR A 5 1.96 -14.40 -0.86
CA THR A 5 2.92 -15.36 -1.41
C THR A 5 2.75 -15.52 -2.91
N GLU A 6 1.54 -15.41 -3.43
CA GLU A 6 1.27 -15.45 -4.87
C GLU A 6 1.89 -14.27 -5.60
N ASN A 7 2.13 -13.17 -4.91
CA ASN A 7 2.72 -11.96 -5.48
C ASN A 7 4.19 -11.76 -5.08
N GLY A 8 4.80 -12.79 -4.48
CA GLY A 8 6.23 -12.76 -4.18
C GLY A 8 6.60 -12.23 -2.80
N TYR A 9 5.64 -12.10 -1.88
CA TYR A 9 5.87 -11.64 -0.52
C TYR A 9 5.67 -12.77 0.46
N ALA A 10 6.47 -12.81 1.52
CA ALA A 10 6.34 -13.86 2.54
C ALA A 10 5.03 -13.70 3.33
N ASN A 11 4.63 -12.46 3.58
CA ASN A 11 3.42 -12.15 4.34
C ASN A 11 3.03 -10.69 4.11
N ARG A 12 1.94 -10.25 4.77
CA ARG A 12 1.44 -8.87 4.64
C ARG A 12 2.45 -7.83 5.11
N ALA A 13 3.17 -8.12 6.19
CA ALA A 13 4.15 -7.17 6.72
C ALA A 13 5.23 -6.85 5.71
N GLU A 14 5.72 -7.87 5.01
CA GLU A 14 6.73 -7.70 3.98
C GLU A 14 6.19 -6.90 2.80
N TYR A 15 4.95 -7.19 2.39
CA TYR A 15 4.30 -6.44 1.33
C TYR A 15 4.16 -4.95 1.69
N LEU A 16 3.71 -4.67 2.90
CA LEU A 16 3.53 -3.29 3.33
C LEU A 16 4.86 -2.55 3.47
N ASP A 17 5.92 -3.24 3.88
CA ASP A 17 7.25 -2.65 3.95
C ASP A 17 7.75 -2.22 2.57
N GLU A 18 7.49 -3.04 1.55
CA GLU A 18 7.83 -2.69 0.17
C GLU A 18 7.08 -1.44 -0.28
N LEU A 19 5.80 -1.35 0.05
CA LEU A 19 5.01 -0.17 -0.28
C LEU A 19 5.51 1.07 0.46
N ARG A 20 5.94 0.92 1.71
CA ARG A 20 6.47 2.04 2.48
C ARG A 20 7.75 2.59 1.89
N GLU A 21 8.58 1.73 1.31
CA GLU A 21 9.78 2.18 0.62
C GLU A 21 9.47 3.04 -0.58
N GLU A 22 8.35 2.77 -1.24
CA GLU A 22 7.93 3.51 -2.43
C GLU A 22 7.04 4.71 -2.12
N TYR A 23 6.09 4.54 -1.20
CA TYR A 23 5.07 5.56 -0.92
C TYR A 23 5.19 6.23 0.45
N GLY A 24 6.11 5.78 1.30
CA GLY A 24 6.34 6.41 2.60
C GLY A 24 5.18 6.24 3.58
N ASP A 25 4.96 7.24 4.41
CA ASP A 25 3.94 7.20 5.46
C ASP A 25 2.51 7.16 4.93
N LEU A 26 2.30 7.45 3.66
CA LEU A 26 0.99 7.38 3.05
C LEU A 26 0.39 5.98 3.19
N VAL A 27 1.23 4.95 3.12
CA VAL A 27 0.78 3.56 3.29
C VAL A 27 0.10 3.38 4.65
N ASP A 28 0.71 3.90 5.72
CA ASP A 28 0.15 3.77 7.06
C ASP A 28 -1.19 4.50 7.20
N ILE A 29 -1.33 5.64 6.56
CA ILE A 29 -2.59 6.39 6.57
C ILE A 29 -3.69 5.56 5.91
N LEU A 30 -3.39 5.00 4.75
CA LEU A 30 -4.39 4.26 3.98
C LEU A 30 -4.78 2.92 4.61
N ILE A 31 -3.82 2.20 5.19
CA ILE A 31 -4.15 0.92 5.84
C ILE A 31 -4.98 1.13 7.11
N GLY A 32 -4.98 2.34 7.65
CA GLY A 32 -5.83 2.70 8.78
C GLY A 32 -7.29 2.87 8.41
N VAL A 33 -7.60 3.09 7.12
CA VAL A 33 -8.97 3.30 6.65
C VAL A 33 -9.45 2.20 5.71
N LEU A 34 -8.56 1.38 5.17
CA LEU A 34 -8.90 0.31 4.24
C LEU A 34 -8.70 -1.06 4.89
N PRO A 35 -9.61 -2.03 4.65
CA PRO A 35 -9.44 -3.37 5.19
C PRO A 35 -8.33 -4.13 4.45
N SER A 36 -7.82 -5.20 5.06
CA SER A 36 -6.77 -6.01 4.45
C SER A 36 -7.18 -6.64 3.12
N SER A 37 -8.47 -6.83 2.90
CA SER A 37 -8.98 -7.37 1.63
C SER A 37 -8.73 -6.42 0.45
N GLU A 38 -8.41 -5.16 0.73
CA GLU A 38 -8.15 -4.16 -0.30
C GLU A 38 -6.65 -3.93 -0.56
N ASP A 39 -5.78 -4.73 0.06
CA ASP A 39 -4.33 -4.55 -0.05
C ASP A 39 -3.80 -4.58 -1.49
N PHE A 40 -4.41 -5.36 -2.37
CA PHE A 40 -3.99 -5.46 -3.77
C PHE A 40 -4.99 -4.80 -4.74
N ASP A 41 -5.97 -4.11 -4.21
CA ASP A 41 -7.02 -3.49 -5.02
C ASP A 41 -7.17 -2.02 -4.59
N GLY A 42 -7.99 -1.76 -3.57
CA GLY A 42 -8.25 -0.40 -3.11
C GLY A 42 -7.00 0.33 -2.63
N LEU A 43 -6.13 -0.35 -1.90
CA LEU A 43 -4.90 0.26 -1.40
C LEU A 43 -3.99 0.69 -2.54
N VAL A 44 -3.75 -0.18 -3.50
CA VAL A 44 -2.88 0.14 -4.64
C VAL A 44 -3.47 1.28 -5.45
N THR A 45 -4.77 1.23 -5.72
CA THR A 45 -5.45 2.29 -6.46
C THR A 45 -5.34 3.63 -5.73
N ALA A 46 -5.56 3.63 -4.42
CA ALA A 46 -5.47 4.86 -3.63
C ALA A 46 -4.06 5.44 -3.61
N LEU A 47 -3.04 4.57 -3.52
CA LEU A 47 -1.65 5.01 -3.55
C LEU A 47 -1.30 5.64 -4.91
N GLU A 48 -1.69 5.01 -5.99
CA GLU A 48 -1.44 5.52 -7.33
C GLU A 48 -2.16 6.84 -7.57
N ASP A 49 -3.41 6.95 -7.12
CA ASP A 49 -4.19 8.17 -7.26
C ASP A 49 -3.56 9.32 -6.45
N ALA A 50 -3.07 9.03 -5.25
CA ALA A 50 -2.44 10.03 -4.41
C ALA A 50 -1.17 10.58 -5.05
N LEU A 51 -0.35 9.69 -5.62
CA LEU A 51 0.86 10.10 -6.33
C LEU A 51 0.54 10.93 -7.57
N ASP A 52 -0.45 10.50 -8.33
CA ASP A 52 -0.84 11.17 -9.56
C ASP A 52 -1.39 12.56 -9.28
N SER A 53 -2.16 12.71 -8.21
CA SER A 53 -2.74 14.00 -7.84
C SER A 53 -1.74 14.95 -7.18
N GLY A 54 -0.64 14.42 -6.62
CA GLY A 54 0.33 15.20 -5.87
C GLY A 54 -0.17 15.67 -4.51
N GLU A 55 -1.34 15.21 -4.08
CA GLU A 55 -1.98 15.66 -2.85
C GLU A 55 -1.20 15.29 -1.59
N TYR A 56 -0.51 14.14 -1.63
CA TYR A 56 0.24 13.62 -0.50
C TYR A 56 1.74 13.69 -0.72
N GLU A 57 2.18 14.58 -1.56
CA GLU A 57 3.60 14.71 -1.94
C GLU A 57 4.51 14.88 -0.73
N ASP A 58 4.07 15.64 0.26
CA ASP A 58 4.86 15.90 1.46
C ASP A 58 4.98 14.70 2.39
N LEU A 59 4.17 13.66 2.19
CA LEU A 59 4.16 12.46 3.02
C LEU A 59 5.01 11.33 2.46
N ILE A 60 5.50 11.48 1.27
CA ILE A 60 6.25 10.42 0.56
C ILE A 60 7.76 10.57 0.70
#